data_fcf1fdd3010c9c4e164d044742847786
#
_entry.id   fcf1fdd3010c9c4e164d044742847786
#
_cell.length_a   1.000
_cell.length_b   1.000
_cell.length_c   1.000
_cell.angle_alpha   90.00
_cell.angle_beta   90.00
_cell.angle_gamma   90.00
#
_symmetry.space_group_name_H-M   'P 1'
#
loop_
_entity.id
_entity.type
_entity.pdbx_description
1 polymer ?
#
loop_
_entity_poly.entity_id
_entity_poly.type
_entity_poly.pdbx_seq_one_letter_code
_entity_poly.pdbx_strand_id
1 'polypeptide(L)' 'MNPNPQPNNPLHGITLETMLTQLVEQYGWAELSKRVPIRCFYNEPSIKSSLKFLRRTPWARKSVEDLYLQFIAK' A
#
# COMPACT_ATOMS: atom_id res chain seq x y z
N MET A 1 3.26 -15.51 -20.70
CA MET A 1 2.60 -16.20 -19.60
C MET A 1 2.35 -15.25 -18.45
N ASN A 2 1.26 -15.39 -17.85
CA ASN A 2 0.95 -14.55 -16.70
C ASN A 2 1.89 -14.87 -15.55
N PRO A 3 2.71 -13.92 -15.13
CA PRO A 3 3.61 -14.17 -14.00
C PRO A 3 2.89 -14.28 -12.68
N ASN A 4 1.64 -13.90 -12.64
CA ASN A 4 0.88 -13.99 -11.43
C ASN A 4 0.16 -15.32 -11.36
N PRO A 5 0.60 -16.23 -10.51
CA PRO A 5 0.03 -17.56 -10.42
C PRO A 5 -1.20 -17.63 -9.54
N GLN A 6 -1.68 -16.51 -9.06
CA GLN A 6 -2.75 -16.50 -8.08
C GLN A 6 -4.00 -15.84 -8.62
N PRO A 7 -4.78 -16.58 -9.40
CA PRO A 7 -5.98 -16.01 -10.00
C PRO A 7 -6.99 -15.49 -8.99
N ASN A 8 -6.93 -15.99 -7.76
CA ASN A 8 -7.85 -15.54 -6.70
C ASN A 8 -7.28 -14.41 -5.86
N ASN A 9 -6.10 -13.92 -6.22
CA ASN A 9 -5.48 -12.85 -5.48
C ASN A 9 -6.24 -11.55 -5.73
N PRO A 10 -6.85 -10.94 -4.68
CA PRO A 10 -7.61 -9.71 -4.87
C PRO A 10 -6.75 -8.54 -5.30
N LEU A 11 -5.42 -8.67 -5.24
CA LEU A 11 -4.52 -7.62 -5.70
C LEU A 11 -4.16 -7.77 -7.17
N HIS A 12 -4.68 -8.81 -7.82
CA HIS A 12 -4.38 -9.04 -9.23
C HIS A 12 -4.89 -7.86 -10.06
N GLY A 13 -4.00 -7.24 -10.82
CA GLY A 13 -4.36 -6.12 -11.66
C GLY A 13 -4.43 -4.77 -10.96
N ILE A 14 -4.17 -4.74 -9.66
CA ILE A 14 -4.19 -3.49 -8.90
C ILE A 14 -2.76 -3.07 -8.62
N THR A 15 -2.42 -1.84 -9.01
CA THR A 15 -1.06 -1.35 -8.80
C THR A 15 -0.87 -0.87 -7.37
N LEU A 16 0.38 -0.82 -6.95
CA LEU A 16 0.72 -0.29 -5.64
C LEU A 16 0.25 1.15 -5.49
N GLU A 17 0.37 1.93 -6.55
CA GLU A 17 -0.09 3.31 -6.52
C GLU A 17 -1.58 3.40 -6.24
N THR A 18 -2.36 2.56 -6.90
CA THR A 18 -3.81 2.52 -6.69
C THR A 18 -4.14 2.14 -5.26
N MET A 19 -3.47 1.13 -4.73
CA MET A 19 -3.69 0.71 -3.35
C MET A 19 -3.40 1.84 -2.38
N LEU A 20 -2.24 2.47 -2.55
CA LEU A 20 -1.83 3.54 -1.64
C LEU A 20 -2.76 4.73 -1.73
N THR A 21 -3.15 5.12 -2.94
CA THR A 21 -4.04 6.25 -3.11
C THR A 21 -5.38 6.01 -2.40
N GLN A 22 -5.94 4.82 -2.56
CA GLN A 22 -7.20 4.51 -1.90
C GLN A 22 -7.06 4.47 -0.39
N LEU A 23 -5.95 3.96 0.11
CA LEU A 23 -5.73 3.93 1.55
C LEU A 23 -5.58 5.34 2.13
N VAL A 24 -4.89 6.21 1.40
CA VAL A 24 -4.75 7.60 1.84
C VAL A 24 -6.11 8.30 1.86
N GLU A 25 -6.93 8.05 0.86
CA GLU A 25 -8.27 8.63 0.82
C GLU A 25 -9.15 8.12 1.96
N GLN A 26 -8.98 6.85 2.32
CA GLN A 26 -9.80 6.23 3.35
C GLN A 26 -9.34 6.60 4.76
N TYR A 27 -8.05 6.52 5.00
CA TYR A 27 -7.50 6.68 6.36
C TYR A 27 -6.80 8.00 6.59
N GLY A 28 -6.22 8.57 5.55
CA GLY A 28 -5.34 9.73 5.70
C GLY A 28 -3.94 9.33 6.12
N TRP A 29 -3.00 10.25 5.92
CA TRP A 29 -1.60 9.95 6.20
C TRP A 29 -1.35 9.66 7.69
N ALA A 30 -2.02 10.41 8.56
CA ALA A 30 -1.79 10.24 9.99
C ALA A 30 -2.16 8.83 10.45
N GLU A 31 -3.30 8.33 9.99
CA GLU A 31 -3.73 6.99 10.36
C GLU A 31 -2.85 5.93 9.72
N LEU A 32 -2.45 6.16 8.45
CA LEU A 32 -1.56 5.21 7.80
C LEU A 32 -0.24 5.08 8.52
N SER A 33 0.29 6.19 9.05
CA SER A 33 1.57 6.14 9.76
C SER A 33 1.46 5.35 11.06
N LYS A 34 0.27 5.29 11.64
CA LYS A 34 0.06 4.46 12.82
C LYS A 34 0.01 2.99 12.48
N ARG A 35 -0.56 2.66 11.33
CA ARG A 35 -0.72 1.26 10.93
C ARG A 35 0.53 0.70 10.28
N VAL A 36 1.22 1.54 9.52
CA VAL A 36 2.49 1.19 8.88
C VAL A 36 3.47 2.31 9.24
N PRO A 37 4.23 2.14 10.32
CA PRO A 37 5.05 3.23 10.86
C PRO A 37 6.34 3.43 10.06
N ILE A 38 6.19 3.96 8.86
CA ILE A 38 7.33 4.29 8.00
C ILE A 38 7.40 5.79 7.82
N ARG A 39 8.62 6.29 7.72
CA ARG A 39 8.88 7.71 7.73
C ARG A 39 8.16 8.47 6.62
N CYS A 40 8.06 7.87 5.45
CA CYS A 40 7.43 8.56 4.33
C CYS A 40 5.93 8.76 4.51
N PHE A 41 5.35 8.20 5.57
CA PHE A 41 3.94 8.41 5.88
C PHE A 41 3.71 9.51 6.91
N TYR A 42 4.74 9.94 7.61
CA TYR A 42 4.55 11.00 8.62
C TYR A 42 5.50 12.17 8.47
N ASN A 43 6.48 12.08 7.60
CA ASN A 43 7.42 13.17 7.35
C ASN A 43 7.24 13.68 5.93
N GLU A 44 6.49 14.77 5.79
CA GLU A 44 6.16 15.35 4.49
C GLU A 44 5.62 14.28 3.54
N PRO A 45 4.52 13.63 3.92
CA PRO A 45 4.04 12.50 3.13
C PRO A 45 3.55 12.89 1.75
N SER A 46 3.86 12.03 0.77
CA SER A 46 3.33 12.18 -0.58
C SER A 46 3.26 10.79 -1.21
N ILE A 47 2.38 10.67 -2.19
CA ILE A 47 2.24 9.39 -2.90
C ILE A 47 3.55 9.03 -3.58
N LYS A 48 4.17 10.00 -4.23
CA LYS A 48 5.37 9.73 -5.01
C LYS A 48 6.53 9.23 -4.14
N SER A 49 6.80 9.91 -3.04
CA SER A 49 7.92 9.51 -2.18
C SER A 49 7.63 8.19 -1.49
N SER A 50 6.36 7.96 -1.12
CA SER A 50 5.96 6.71 -0.49
C SER A 50 6.12 5.54 -1.45
N LEU A 51 5.73 5.71 -2.71
CA LEU A 51 5.89 4.65 -3.70
C LEU A 51 7.36 4.31 -3.90
N LYS A 52 8.20 5.33 -3.96
CA LYS A 52 9.63 5.11 -4.14
C LYS A 52 10.20 4.25 -3.01
N PHE A 53 9.82 4.56 -1.78
CA PHE A 53 10.27 3.80 -0.62
C PHE A 53 9.72 2.37 -0.66
N LEU A 54 8.43 2.24 -0.92
CA LEU A 54 7.76 0.94 -0.87
C LEU A 54 8.30 -0.02 -1.93
N ARG A 55 8.66 0.52 -3.10
CA ARG A 55 9.19 -0.32 -4.16
C ARG A 55 10.54 -0.94 -3.81
N ARG A 56 11.26 -0.31 -2.88
CA ARG A 56 12.57 -0.78 -2.46
C ARG A 56 12.54 -1.53 -1.14
N THR A 57 11.39 -1.57 -0.48
CA THR A 57 11.30 -2.09 0.87
C THR A 57 10.19 -3.13 0.95
N PRO A 58 10.52 -4.40 0.66
CA PRO A 58 9.50 -5.45 0.57
C PRO A 58 8.62 -5.60 1.80
N TRP A 59 9.18 -5.48 3.00
CA TRP A 59 8.37 -5.66 4.20
C TRP A 59 7.32 -4.55 4.33
N ALA A 60 7.69 -3.32 3.97
CA ALA A 60 6.75 -2.20 4.05
C ALA A 60 5.67 -2.33 2.99
N ARG A 61 6.07 -2.75 1.78
CA ARG A 61 5.09 -2.96 0.72
C ARG A 61 4.09 -4.05 1.13
N LYS A 62 4.57 -5.11 1.73
CA LYS A 62 3.68 -6.17 2.18
C LYS A 62 2.72 -5.66 3.24
N SER A 63 3.19 -4.82 4.14
CA SER A 63 2.32 -4.22 5.16
C SER A 63 1.21 -3.40 4.53
N VAL A 64 1.54 -2.63 3.50
CA VAL A 64 0.54 -1.84 2.78
C VAL A 64 -0.45 -2.76 2.06
N GLU A 65 0.05 -3.82 1.43
CA GLU A 65 -0.82 -4.77 0.75
C GLU A 65 -1.78 -5.45 1.74
N ASP A 66 -1.27 -5.84 2.89
CA ASP A 66 -2.10 -6.48 3.91
C ASP A 66 -3.18 -5.51 4.41
N LEU A 67 -2.82 -4.26 4.61
CA LEU A 67 -3.79 -3.26 5.04
C LEU A 67 -4.84 -3.05 3.97
N TYR A 68 -4.44 -3.01 2.71
CA TYR A 68 -5.37 -2.86 1.61
C TYR A 68 -6.35 -4.05 1.56
N LEU A 69 -5.84 -5.25 1.76
CA LEU A 69 -6.71 -6.44 1.79
C LEU A 69 -7.74 -6.34 2.90
N GLN A 70 -7.34 -5.85 4.07
CA GLN A 70 -8.29 -5.65 5.15
C GLN A 70 -9.33 -4.59 4.79
N PHE A 71 -8.90 -3.56 4.08
CA PHE A 71 -9.78 -2.48 3.66
C PHE A 71 -10.85 -2.98 2.71
N ILE A 72 -10.47 -3.76 1.70
CA ILE A 72 -11.43 -4.21 0.70
C ILE A 72 -12.26 -5.40 1.18
N ALA A 73 -11.83 -6.06 2.24
CA ALA A 73 -12.54 -7.24 2.76
C ALA A 73 -13.71 -6.89 3.66
N LYS A 74 -13.89 -5.64 3.97
CA LYS A 74 -14.98 -5.21 4.87
C LYS A 74 -16.34 -5.34 4.24
#